data_7f96574c62b3733476c5be90c10b87cc
#
_entry.id   7f96574c62b3733476c5be90c10b87cc
#
_cell.length_a   1.000
_cell.length_b   1.000
_cell.length_c   1.000
_cell.angle_alpha   90.00
_cell.angle_beta   90.00
_cell.angle_gamma   90.00
#
_symmetry.space_group_name_H-M   'P 1'
#
loop_
_entity.id
_entity.type
_entity.pdbx_description
1 polymer ?
#
loop_
_entity_poly.entity_id
_entity_poly.type
_entity_poly.pdbx_seq_one_letter_code
_entity_poly.pdbx_strand_id
1 'polypeptide(L)'
;MSVSATIYPYIFFDSSIAGGSPVISGTRVSVRSIATYYQMGMSVDEILSSLSHLRPSQVHSALAYYFDHQEEIEKDLAESLDLEYWKSQAKVHPKAARLP
;
A
#
# COMPACT_ATOMS: atom_id res chain seq x y z
N MET A 1 -15.38 -13.21 -7.70
CA MET A 1 -14.31 -12.25 -7.60
C MET A 1 -14.53 -11.07 -8.47
N SER A 2 -14.18 -9.93 -7.96
CA SER A 2 -14.45 -8.68 -8.65
C SER A 2 -13.14 -7.95 -8.90
N VAL A 3 -12.84 -7.71 -10.16
CA VAL A 3 -11.65 -6.96 -10.55
C VAL A 3 -12.09 -5.81 -11.42
N SER A 4 -11.69 -4.60 -11.06
CA SER A 4 -12.07 -3.40 -11.79
C SER A 4 -10.85 -2.56 -12.08
N ALA A 5 -10.70 -2.13 -13.32
CA ALA A 5 -9.62 -1.25 -13.72
C ALA A 5 -9.94 0.18 -13.29
N THR A 6 -8.91 0.97 -13.11
CA THR A 6 -9.05 2.41 -12.87
C THR A 6 -8.52 3.14 -14.09
N ILE A 7 -8.61 4.49 -14.07
CA ILE A 7 -8.02 5.28 -15.14
C ILE A 7 -6.49 5.33 -15.04
N TYR A 8 -5.92 4.85 -13.93
CA TYR A 8 -4.48 4.86 -13.74
C TYR A 8 -3.92 3.56 -14.29
N PRO A 9 -2.92 3.61 -15.16
CA PRO A 9 -2.31 2.38 -15.68
C PRO A 9 -1.86 1.49 -14.52
N TYR A 10 -2.03 0.18 -14.68
CA TYR A 10 -1.59 -0.83 -13.72
C TYR A 10 -2.35 -0.84 -12.39
N ILE A 11 -3.28 0.07 -12.15
CA ILE A 11 -3.98 0.13 -10.87
C ILE A 11 -5.38 -0.44 -11.03
N PHE A 12 -5.70 -1.43 -10.20
CA PHE A 12 -6.96 -2.17 -10.25
C PHE A 12 -7.51 -2.33 -8.85
N PHE A 13 -8.80 -2.57 -8.77
CA PHE A 13 -9.43 -3.03 -7.55
C PHE A 13 -9.69 -4.52 -7.70
N ASP A 14 -9.31 -5.30 -6.70
CA ASP A 14 -9.56 -6.73 -6.68
C ASP A 14 -10.05 -7.07 -5.28
N SER A 15 -11.30 -7.48 -5.18
CA SER A 15 -11.93 -7.71 -3.88
C SER A 15 -11.25 -8.84 -3.09
N SER A 16 -10.46 -9.67 -3.74
CA SER A 16 -9.75 -10.76 -3.07
C SER A 16 -8.36 -10.36 -2.61
N ILE A 17 -7.92 -9.15 -2.89
CA ILE A 17 -6.57 -8.70 -2.53
C ILE A 17 -6.67 -7.41 -1.74
N ALA A 18 -5.91 -7.33 -0.66
CA ALA A 18 -5.77 -6.11 0.14
C ALA A 18 -7.12 -5.56 0.61
N GLY A 19 -8.09 -6.45 0.85
CA GLY A 19 -9.41 -6.03 1.31
C GLY A 19 -10.16 -5.18 0.32
N GLY A 20 -9.81 -5.25 -0.96
CA GLY A 20 -10.47 -4.46 -2.00
C GLY A 20 -9.84 -3.11 -2.24
N SER A 21 -8.75 -2.78 -1.55
CA SER A 21 -8.03 -1.54 -1.82
C SER A 21 -7.33 -1.61 -3.17
N PRO A 22 -7.04 -0.47 -3.80
CA PRO A 22 -6.38 -0.50 -5.11
C PRO A 22 -5.02 -1.18 -5.03
N VAL A 23 -4.72 -1.99 -6.04
CA VAL A 23 -3.48 -2.78 -6.10
C VAL A 23 -2.83 -2.61 -7.47
N ILE A 24 -1.54 -2.91 -7.52
CA ILE A 24 -0.78 -2.92 -8.77
C ILE A 24 -1.02 -4.26 -9.46
N SER A 25 -1.42 -4.21 -10.71
CA SER A 25 -1.81 -5.41 -11.45
C SER A 25 -0.67 -6.43 -11.50
N GLY A 26 -1.04 -7.69 -11.39
CA GLY A 26 -0.07 -8.78 -11.41
C GLY A 26 0.69 -8.94 -10.11
N THR A 27 0.35 -8.20 -9.09
CA THR A 27 1.02 -8.28 -7.79
C THR A 27 -0.01 -8.24 -6.68
N ARG A 28 0.47 -8.38 -5.45
CA ARG A 28 -0.37 -8.17 -4.27
C ARG A 28 0.01 -6.86 -3.57
N VAL A 29 0.78 -6.02 -4.24
CA VAL A 29 1.22 -4.75 -3.67
C VAL A 29 0.10 -3.72 -3.82
N SER A 30 -0.34 -3.17 -2.72
CA SER A 30 -1.40 -2.17 -2.73
C SER A 30 -0.85 -0.77 -2.91
N VAL A 31 -1.70 0.13 -3.38
CA VAL A 31 -1.33 1.54 -3.47
C VAL A 31 -0.99 2.08 -2.09
N ARG A 32 -1.72 1.64 -1.06
CA ARG A 32 -1.44 2.14 0.29
C ARG A 32 -0.07 1.71 0.79
N SER A 33 0.46 0.57 0.33
CA SER A 33 1.82 0.17 0.67
C SER A 33 2.83 1.13 0.06
N ILE A 34 2.62 1.49 -1.19
CA ILE A 34 3.49 2.46 -1.85
C ILE A 34 3.40 3.82 -1.14
N ALA A 35 2.19 4.22 -0.76
CA ALA A 35 1.99 5.46 -0.02
C ALA A 35 2.75 5.45 1.31
N THR A 36 2.76 4.30 1.98
CA THR A 36 3.50 4.16 3.23
C THR A 36 4.99 4.42 3.03
N TYR A 37 5.56 3.79 2.01
CA TYR A 37 6.96 4.00 1.71
C TYR A 37 7.25 5.45 1.38
N TYR A 38 6.36 6.07 0.60
CA TYR A 38 6.51 7.47 0.27
C TYR A 38 6.48 8.34 1.53
N GLN A 39 5.56 8.06 2.43
CA GLN A 39 5.45 8.83 3.68
C GLN A 39 6.66 8.65 4.58
N MET A 40 7.34 7.53 4.44
CA MET A 40 8.58 7.27 5.17
C MET A 40 9.78 8.01 4.56
N GLY A 41 9.55 8.74 3.50
CA GLY A 41 10.60 9.51 2.86
C GLY A 41 11.38 8.76 1.79
N MET A 42 10.90 7.60 1.37
CA MET A 42 11.60 6.82 0.36
C MET A 42 11.39 7.40 -1.02
N SER A 43 12.45 7.43 -1.80
CA SER A 43 12.36 7.81 -3.21
C SER A 43 11.81 6.64 -4.02
N VAL A 44 11.46 6.91 -5.28
CA VAL A 44 11.00 5.85 -6.16
C VAL A 44 12.08 4.78 -6.31
N ASP A 45 13.34 5.19 -6.43
CA ASP A 45 14.44 4.24 -6.55
C ASP A 45 14.55 3.35 -5.31
N GLU A 46 14.35 3.92 -4.14
CA GLU A 46 14.40 3.15 -2.90
C GLU A 46 13.22 2.18 -2.80
N ILE A 47 12.05 2.62 -3.22
CA ILE A 47 10.89 1.73 -3.26
C ILE A 47 11.16 0.56 -4.21
N LEU A 48 11.74 0.84 -5.36
CA LEU A 48 12.06 -0.21 -6.32
C LEU A 48 13.12 -1.17 -5.81
N SER A 49 14.04 -0.67 -4.99
CA SER A 49 15.01 -1.55 -4.35
C SER A 49 14.35 -2.51 -3.37
N SER A 50 13.33 -2.04 -2.67
CA SER A 50 12.60 -2.88 -1.72
C SER A 50 11.62 -3.82 -2.40
N LEU A 51 11.05 -3.40 -3.52
CA LEU A 51 10.06 -4.17 -4.26
C LEU A 51 10.57 -4.38 -5.68
N SER A 52 11.63 -5.18 -5.79
CA SER A 52 12.39 -5.29 -7.04
C SER A 52 11.62 -5.91 -8.19
N HIS A 53 10.48 -6.53 -7.92
CA HIS A 53 9.64 -7.09 -8.99
C HIS A 53 8.77 -6.03 -9.66
N LEU A 54 8.75 -4.81 -9.15
CA LEU A 54 7.98 -3.74 -9.75
C LEU A 54 8.81 -2.95 -10.75
N ARG A 55 8.11 -2.28 -11.64
CA ARG A 55 8.74 -1.39 -12.61
C ARG A 55 8.48 0.06 -12.21
N PRO A 56 9.34 0.98 -12.64
CA PRO A 56 9.14 2.40 -12.32
C PRO A 56 7.75 2.91 -12.71
N SER A 57 7.23 2.49 -13.86
CA SER A 57 5.91 2.95 -14.30
C SER A 57 4.82 2.52 -13.34
N GLN A 58 4.96 1.35 -12.73
CA GLN A 58 3.97 0.86 -11.78
C GLN A 58 4.00 1.69 -10.50
N VAL A 59 5.19 2.00 -9.99
CA VAL A 59 5.32 2.82 -8.79
C VAL A 59 4.80 4.22 -9.03
N HIS A 60 5.15 4.81 -10.18
CA HIS A 60 4.67 6.16 -10.49
C HIS A 60 3.16 6.20 -10.63
N SER A 61 2.56 5.17 -11.23
CA SER A 61 1.11 5.12 -11.37
C SER A 61 0.44 4.99 -10.00
N ALA A 62 1.01 4.19 -9.12
CA ALA A 62 0.49 4.05 -7.76
C ALA A 62 0.57 5.36 -7.01
N LEU A 63 1.67 6.10 -7.16
CA LEU A 63 1.80 7.41 -6.52
C LEU A 63 0.82 8.41 -7.11
N ALA A 64 0.60 8.37 -8.42
CA ALA A 64 -0.39 9.24 -9.04
C ALA A 64 -1.77 9.00 -8.45
N TYR A 65 -2.14 7.73 -8.33
CA TYR A 65 -3.41 7.39 -7.70
C TYR A 65 -3.47 7.92 -6.28
N TYR A 66 -2.41 7.72 -5.52
CA TYR A 66 -2.35 8.16 -4.14
C TYR A 66 -2.54 9.68 -4.05
N PHE A 67 -1.82 10.44 -4.85
CA PHE A 67 -1.91 11.89 -4.77
C PHE A 67 -3.28 12.42 -5.16
N ASP A 68 -3.96 11.75 -6.08
CA ASP A 68 -5.30 12.17 -6.49
C ASP A 68 -6.39 11.71 -5.52
N HIS A 69 -6.08 10.71 -4.68
CA HIS A 69 -7.05 10.16 -3.72
C HIS A 69 -6.44 10.13 -2.33
N GLN A 70 -5.72 11.17 -1.99
CA GLN A 70 -4.89 11.18 -0.79
C GLN A 70 -5.67 10.94 0.49
N GLU A 71 -6.82 11.59 0.63
CA GLU A 71 -7.64 11.41 1.83
C GLU A 71 -8.12 9.99 1.98
N GLU A 72 -8.59 9.40 0.89
CA GLU A 72 -9.07 8.01 0.92
C GLU A 72 -7.97 7.04 1.29
N ILE A 73 -6.81 7.21 0.67
CA ILE A 73 -5.70 6.30 0.90
C ILE A 73 -5.17 6.46 2.31
N GLU A 74 -5.07 7.68 2.79
CA GLU A 74 -4.57 7.91 4.14
C GLU A 74 -5.52 7.39 5.20
N LYS A 75 -6.82 7.51 4.95
CA LYS A 75 -7.79 6.94 5.87
C LYS A 75 -7.71 5.41 5.89
N ASP A 76 -7.63 4.81 4.71
CA ASP A 76 -7.50 3.38 4.58
C ASP A 76 -6.22 2.89 5.24
N LEU A 77 -5.15 3.63 5.07
CA LEU A 77 -3.87 3.31 5.65
C LEU A 77 -3.91 3.37 7.17
N ALA A 78 -4.53 4.39 7.72
CA ALA A 78 -4.63 4.52 9.16
C ALA A 78 -5.39 3.36 9.76
N GLU A 79 -6.49 2.96 9.13
CA GLU A 79 -7.28 1.83 9.61
C GLU A 79 -6.51 0.52 9.50
N SER A 80 -5.83 0.33 8.39
CA SER A 80 -5.07 -0.90 8.14
C SER A 80 -3.85 -1.00 9.03
N LEU A 81 -3.15 0.10 9.19
CA LEU A 81 -1.95 0.11 10.00
C LEU A 81 -2.24 -0.19 11.46
N ASP A 82 -3.32 0.35 11.97
CA ASP A 82 -3.69 0.08 13.36
C ASP A 82 -3.85 -1.42 13.56
N LEU A 83 -4.62 -2.05 12.70
CA LEU A 83 -4.89 -3.45 12.85
C LEU A 83 -3.64 -4.30 12.65
N GLU A 84 -2.91 -4.03 11.60
CA GLU A 84 -1.72 -4.80 11.30
C GLU A 84 -0.61 -4.56 12.31
N TYR A 85 -0.51 -3.33 12.77
CA TYR A 85 0.47 -2.99 13.78
C TYR A 85 0.24 -3.79 15.06
N TRP A 86 -0.99 -3.79 15.54
CA TRP A 86 -1.29 -4.50 16.79
C TRP A 86 -1.13 -6.00 16.64
N LYS A 87 -1.50 -6.55 15.49
CA LYS A 87 -1.28 -7.97 15.25
C LYS A 87 0.19 -8.32 15.27
N SER A 88 0.99 -7.49 14.63
CA SER A 88 2.41 -7.70 14.56
C SER A 88 3.06 -7.62 15.94
N GLN A 89 2.67 -6.62 16.73
CA GLN A 89 3.23 -6.45 18.06
C GLN A 89 2.86 -7.60 18.97
N ALA A 90 1.61 -8.01 18.95
CA ALA A 90 1.14 -9.09 19.79
C ALA A 90 1.84 -10.39 19.46
N LYS A 91 2.20 -10.59 18.20
CA LYS A 91 2.78 -11.82 17.74
C LYS A 91 4.28 -11.91 17.99
N VAL A 92 4.96 -10.79 17.81
CA VAL A 92 6.42 -10.78 17.80
C VAL A 92 6.99 -10.13 19.05
N HIS A 93 6.48 -8.97 19.39
CA HIS A 93 7.02 -8.16 20.47
C HIS A 93 5.91 -7.64 21.36
N PRO A 94 5.39 -8.47 22.23
CA PRO A 94 4.32 -8.05 23.12
C PRO A 94 4.68 -6.79 23.90
N LYS A 95 5.94 -6.66 24.27
CA LYS A 95 6.36 -5.48 25.00
C LYS A 95 6.27 -4.21 24.18
N ALA A 96 6.57 -4.31 22.91
CA ALA A 96 6.52 -3.16 22.04
C ALA A 96 5.10 -2.63 21.87
N ALA A 97 4.13 -3.49 22.03
CA ALA A 97 2.74 -3.10 21.86
C ALA A 97 2.29 -2.07 22.87
N ARG A 98 2.94 -1.98 24.00
CA ARG A 98 2.53 -1.03 25.01
C ARG A 98 3.12 0.36 24.81
N LEU A 99 3.97 0.50 23.88
CA LEU A 99 4.56 1.80 23.66
C LEU A 99 3.55 2.71 23.01
N PRO A 100 3.38 3.88 23.55
CA PRO A 100 2.47 4.84 22.95
C PRO A 100 3.03 5.40 21.70
#